data_de6258f0445757b6c9d98a75d6e6a95a
#
_entry.id   de6258f0445757b6c9d98a75d6e6a95a
#
_cell.length_a   1.000
_cell.length_b   1.000
_cell.length_c   1.000
_cell.angle_alpha   90.00
_cell.angle_beta   90.00
_cell.angle_gamma   90.00
#
_symmetry.space_group_name_H-M   'P 1'
#
loop_
_entity.id
_entity.type
_entity.pdbx_description
1 polymer ?
#
loop_
_entity_poly.entity_id
_entity_poly.type
_entity_poly.pdbx_seq_one_letter_code
_entity_poly.pdbx_strand_id
1 'polypeptide(L)'
;MGITIEEAVARFLDDLRLSPRSRTTYALALRKFLRHLEEVQGLSPEAAVTELGEEHAIAFLRDLVPDDIKTPEQVSRMRTAQTTFAAVRKFYGYLISFDLHTGLSTEKLRVRAATVLPRFTPPPPDVRTSDLERIVDHVRRLAPESDPIKELRRLKLRALILFLFRTGVRVSELCALRRHDIDLETGTARIYRAKGGKSRTVHFDSETAEALAAYWRARGDSGRGVHAFPAFSGRDRPGQPGKAIAPRTVQALVSRLSEEAGVEFAVTPHSFRHGLATELVRRRVRESTVQTILGHASPVTTRIYVHLTAQEAAEEYQAAFGRYRRPGGRGADDR
;
A
#
# COMPACT_ATOMS: atom_id res chain seq x y z
N MET A 1 -33.36 24.33 15.49
CA MET A 1 -31.94 24.72 15.47
C MET A 1 -31.24 23.89 14.40
N GLY A 2 -30.55 24.51 13.47
CA GLY A 2 -29.79 23.78 12.46
C GLY A 2 -28.53 23.14 13.07
N ILE A 3 -28.03 22.07 12.44
CA ILE A 3 -26.78 21.43 12.83
C ILE A 3 -25.59 22.37 12.60
N THR A 4 -24.62 22.38 13.51
CA THR A 4 -23.39 23.15 13.35
C THR A 4 -22.42 22.49 12.36
N ILE A 5 -21.42 23.22 11.90
CA ILE A 5 -20.37 22.69 11.00
C ILE A 5 -19.60 21.56 11.70
N GLU A 6 -19.24 21.76 12.97
CA GLU A 6 -18.51 20.76 13.76
C GLU A 6 -19.33 19.49 13.98
N GLU A 7 -20.60 19.62 14.33
CA GLU A 7 -21.53 18.48 14.47
C GLU A 7 -21.71 17.73 13.15
N ALA A 8 -21.80 18.45 12.03
CA ALA A 8 -21.90 17.84 10.71
C ALA A 8 -20.63 17.05 10.36
N VAL A 9 -19.44 17.57 10.69
CA VAL A 9 -18.16 16.85 10.53
C VAL A 9 -18.11 15.59 11.40
N ALA A 10 -18.56 15.67 12.64
CA ALA A 10 -18.60 14.52 13.54
C ALA A 10 -19.52 13.42 12.99
N ARG A 11 -20.75 13.77 12.57
CA ARG A 11 -21.69 12.84 11.93
C ARG A 11 -21.11 12.21 10.67
N PHE A 12 -20.51 13.02 9.79
CA PHE A 12 -19.87 12.53 8.59
C PHE A 12 -18.79 11.46 8.89
N LEU A 13 -17.95 11.70 9.89
CA LEU A 13 -16.90 10.75 10.26
C LEU A 13 -17.47 9.46 10.88
N ASP A 14 -18.62 9.52 11.54
CA ASP A 14 -19.28 8.37 12.15
C ASP A 14 -20.07 7.54 11.12
N ASP A 15 -20.77 8.18 10.21
CA ASP A 15 -21.59 7.53 9.19
C ASP A 15 -20.75 6.85 8.10
N LEU A 16 -19.51 7.31 7.89
CA LEU A 16 -18.66 6.73 6.86
C LEU A 16 -18.12 5.34 7.26
N ARG A 17 -18.47 4.34 6.46
CA ARG A 17 -17.85 3.00 6.52
C ARG A 17 -16.42 3.04 5.96
N LEU A 18 -15.54 3.68 6.69
CA LEU A 18 -14.11 3.79 6.33
C LEU A 18 -13.26 2.79 7.11
N SER A 19 -12.11 2.43 6.51
CA SER A 19 -11.06 1.76 7.27
C SER A 19 -10.55 2.70 8.40
N PRO A 20 -10.07 2.17 9.54
CA PRO A 20 -9.55 3.01 10.63
C PRO A 20 -8.51 4.04 10.15
N ARG A 21 -7.63 3.63 9.23
CA ARG A 21 -6.61 4.52 8.64
C ARG A 21 -7.23 5.64 7.80
N SER A 22 -8.23 5.32 6.98
CA SER A 22 -8.92 6.33 6.16
C SER A 22 -9.68 7.31 7.05
N ARG A 23 -10.32 6.82 8.11
CA ARG A 23 -11.02 7.66 9.10
C ARG A 23 -10.06 8.65 9.76
N THR A 24 -8.89 8.19 10.22
CA THR A 24 -7.84 9.06 10.79
C THR A 24 -7.38 10.12 9.78
N THR A 25 -7.17 9.75 8.52
CA THR A 25 -6.76 10.69 7.47
C THR A 25 -7.82 11.75 7.22
N TYR A 26 -9.10 11.37 7.17
CA TYR A 26 -10.21 12.29 6.96
C TYR A 26 -10.43 13.19 8.18
N ALA A 27 -10.36 12.64 9.39
CA ALA A 27 -10.46 13.44 10.61
C ALA A 27 -9.36 14.51 10.69
N LEU A 28 -8.11 14.16 10.32
CA LEU A 28 -7.01 15.12 10.27
C LEU A 28 -7.23 16.20 9.21
N ALA A 29 -7.71 15.81 8.04
CA ALA A 29 -7.99 16.75 6.94
C ALA A 29 -9.11 17.73 7.31
N LEU A 30 -10.20 17.24 7.88
CA LEU A 30 -11.34 18.07 8.28
C LEU A 30 -11.00 18.96 9.48
N ARG A 31 -10.19 18.50 10.43
CA ARG A 31 -9.67 19.35 11.51
C ARG A 31 -8.85 20.52 10.97
N LYS A 32 -8.02 20.30 9.93
CA LYS A 32 -7.30 21.38 9.25
C LYS A 32 -8.25 22.34 8.57
N PHE A 33 -9.31 21.84 7.96
CA PHE A 33 -10.33 22.64 7.31
C PHE A 33 -11.09 23.51 8.32
N LEU A 34 -11.56 22.95 9.44
CA LEU A 34 -12.24 23.71 10.50
C LEU A 34 -11.36 24.81 11.05
N ARG A 35 -10.07 24.53 11.30
CA ARG A 35 -9.11 25.55 11.74
C ARG A 35 -8.97 26.67 10.71
N HIS A 36 -8.85 26.35 9.44
CA HIS A 36 -8.75 27.36 8.36
C HIS A 36 -10.02 28.20 8.25
N LEU A 37 -11.22 27.60 8.42
CA LEU A 37 -12.46 28.36 8.47
C LEU A 37 -12.43 29.41 9.58
N GLU A 38 -12.03 29.03 10.78
CA GLU A 38 -11.98 29.91 11.95
C GLU A 38 -10.87 30.96 11.85
N GLU A 39 -9.62 30.55 11.63
CA GLU A 39 -8.44 31.42 11.69
C GLU A 39 -8.28 32.32 10.46
N VAL A 40 -8.71 31.87 9.27
CA VAL A 40 -8.46 32.58 8.00
C VAL A 40 -9.71 33.21 7.43
N GLN A 41 -10.86 32.56 7.60
CA GLN A 41 -12.10 33.00 6.98
C GLN A 41 -13.11 33.59 7.99
N GLY A 42 -12.81 33.57 9.28
CA GLY A 42 -13.64 34.11 10.34
C GLY A 42 -14.98 33.37 10.54
N LEU A 43 -15.10 32.15 10.01
CA LEU A 43 -16.29 31.32 10.14
C LEU A 43 -16.10 30.30 11.28
N SER A 44 -16.86 30.47 12.37
CA SER A 44 -16.78 29.58 13.52
C SER A 44 -17.21 28.14 13.17
N PRO A 45 -16.54 27.10 13.67
CA PRO A 45 -17.02 25.72 13.60
C PRO A 45 -18.40 25.50 14.23
N GLU A 46 -18.82 26.37 15.18
CA GLU A 46 -20.13 26.36 15.81
C GLU A 46 -21.21 27.07 14.99
N ALA A 47 -20.85 27.73 13.88
CA ALA A 47 -21.80 28.34 12.97
C ALA A 47 -22.70 27.28 12.32
N ALA A 48 -23.88 27.72 11.84
CA ALA A 48 -24.79 26.82 11.15
C ALA A 48 -24.15 26.24 9.88
N VAL A 49 -24.33 24.96 9.62
CA VAL A 49 -23.77 24.30 8.43
C VAL A 49 -24.20 24.97 7.12
N THR A 50 -25.34 25.66 7.13
CA THR A 50 -25.89 26.43 5.99
C THR A 50 -25.08 27.67 5.64
N GLU A 51 -24.15 28.08 6.52
CA GLU A 51 -23.24 29.21 6.23
C GLU A 51 -22.02 28.78 5.39
N LEU A 52 -21.79 27.45 5.24
CA LEU A 52 -20.74 26.94 4.37
C LEU A 52 -21.09 27.17 2.91
N GLY A 53 -20.21 27.89 2.17
CA GLY A 53 -20.26 27.98 0.71
C GLY A 53 -19.13 27.18 0.05
N GLU A 54 -19.22 26.99 -1.27
CA GLU A 54 -18.12 26.39 -2.03
C GLU A 54 -16.84 27.24 -1.96
N GLU A 55 -16.98 28.57 -1.80
CA GLU A 55 -15.85 29.52 -1.65
C GLU A 55 -14.97 29.19 -0.47
N HIS A 56 -15.51 28.73 0.65
CA HIS A 56 -14.74 28.34 1.83
C HIS A 56 -13.83 27.15 1.53
N ALA A 57 -14.35 26.15 0.84
CA ALA A 57 -13.56 24.98 0.43
C ALA A 57 -12.48 25.35 -0.61
N ILE A 58 -12.79 26.29 -1.51
CA ILE A 58 -11.84 26.74 -2.54
C ILE A 58 -10.75 27.63 -1.96
N ALA A 59 -11.07 28.50 -0.99
CA ALA A 59 -10.07 29.28 -0.26
C ALA A 59 -9.10 28.37 0.50
N PHE A 60 -9.63 27.36 1.20
CA PHE A 60 -8.81 26.33 1.84
C PHE A 60 -7.90 25.58 0.85
N LEU A 61 -8.43 25.23 -0.34
CA LEU A 61 -7.62 24.57 -1.37
C LEU A 61 -6.48 25.47 -1.86
N ARG A 62 -6.72 26.75 -2.06
CA ARG A 62 -5.68 27.71 -2.49
C ARG A 62 -4.54 27.79 -1.48
N ASP A 63 -4.86 27.78 -0.19
CA ASP A 63 -3.87 27.80 0.88
C ASP A 63 -3.04 26.51 0.97
N LEU A 64 -3.62 25.38 0.59
CA LEU A 64 -2.94 24.10 0.58
C LEU A 64 -2.01 23.91 -0.62
N VAL A 65 -2.36 24.48 -1.78
CA VAL A 65 -1.63 24.26 -3.04
C VAL A 65 -0.34 25.09 -3.03
N PRO A 66 0.83 24.51 -3.30
CA PRO A 66 2.05 25.29 -3.46
C PRO A 66 2.00 26.13 -4.73
N ASP A 67 2.56 27.34 -4.69
CA ASP A 67 2.61 28.28 -5.83
C ASP A 67 3.39 27.68 -7.02
N ASP A 68 4.36 26.82 -6.75
CA ASP A 68 5.19 26.16 -7.75
C ASP A 68 5.37 24.68 -7.42
N ILE A 69 5.65 23.84 -8.44
CA ILE A 69 5.84 22.39 -8.28
C ILE A 69 7.11 21.96 -9.02
N LYS A 70 8.26 22.40 -8.52
CA LYS A 70 9.58 22.10 -9.10
C LYS A 70 10.42 21.16 -8.23
N THR A 71 10.18 21.15 -6.91
CA THR A 71 10.99 20.36 -5.97
C THR A 71 10.23 19.13 -5.47
N PRO A 72 10.92 18.06 -5.04
CA PRO A 72 10.29 16.88 -4.42
C PRO A 72 9.41 17.22 -3.23
N GLU A 73 9.76 18.27 -2.47
CA GLU A 73 8.98 18.74 -1.33
C GLU A 73 7.65 19.36 -1.80
N GLN A 74 7.68 20.21 -2.82
CA GLN A 74 6.48 20.80 -3.42
C GLN A 74 5.58 19.74 -4.04
N VAL A 75 6.15 18.72 -4.68
CA VAL A 75 5.42 17.53 -5.15
C VAL A 75 4.72 16.82 -3.99
N SER A 76 5.40 16.63 -2.86
CA SER A 76 4.83 16.01 -1.65
C SER A 76 3.71 16.86 -1.06
N ARG A 77 3.89 18.19 -0.98
CA ARG A 77 2.85 19.13 -0.53
C ARG A 77 1.63 19.07 -1.44
N MET A 78 1.81 19.07 -2.75
CA MET A 78 0.71 18.96 -3.71
C MET A 78 -0.09 17.67 -3.55
N ARG A 79 0.57 16.52 -3.37
CA ARG A 79 -0.12 15.24 -3.08
C ARG A 79 -0.91 15.30 -1.78
N THR A 80 -0.34 15.94 -0.77
CA THR A 80 -1.02 16.16 0.52
C THR A 80 -2.23 17.08 0.36
N ALA A 81 -2.11 18.17 -0.40
CA ALA A 81 -3.21 19.08 -0.73
C ALA A 81 -4.36 18.33 -1.42
N GLN A 82 -4.07 17.55 -2.46
CA GLN A 82 -5.06 16.74 -3.16
C GLN A 82 -5.78 15.75 -2.23
N THR A 83 -5.02 15.07 -1.35
CA THR A 83 -5.61 14.09 -0.40
C THR A 83 -6.46 14.80 0.65
N THR A 84 -6.00 15.93 1.17
CA THR A 84 -6.72 16.72 2.17
C THR A 84 -8.00 17.30 1.58
N PHE A 85 -7.93 17.88 0.38
CA PHE A 85 -9.10 18.42 -0.30
C PHE A 85 -10.11 17.33 -0.71
N ALA A 86 -9.66 16.14 -1.04
CA ALA A 86 -10.55 15.02 -1.34
C ALA A 86 -11.45 14.66 -0.16
N ALA A 87 -10.97 14.80 1.09
CA ALA A 87 -11.78 14.62 2.28
C ALA A 87 -12.84 15.72 2.44
N VAL A 88 -12.44 16.98 2.22
CA VAL A 88 -13.36 18.13 2.25
C VAL A 88 -14.45 17.99 1.18
N ARG A 89 -14.06 17.68 -0.06
CA ARG A 89 -15.02 17.45 -1.15
C ARG A 89 -16.01 16.33 -0.82
N LYS A 90 -15.56 15.27 -0.15
CA LYS A 90 -16.46 14.19 0.28
C LYS A 90 -17.40 14.62 1.40
N PHE A 91 -16.94 15.47 2.31
CA PHE A 91 -17.79 16.09 3.33
C PHE A 91 -18.88 16.96 2.71
N TYR A 92 -18.56 17.81 1.74
CA TYR A 92 -19.56 18.59 1.01
C TYR A 92 -20.56 17.70 0.27
N GLY A 93 -20.10 16.62 -0.34
CA GLY A 93 -21.00 15.63 -0.94
C GLY A 93 -21.92 14.95 0.09
N TYR A 94 -21.45 14.73 1.30
CA TYR A 94 -22.27 14.23 2.41
C TYR A 94 -23.37 15.24 2.81
N LEU A 95 -23.00 16.52 2.98
CA LEU A 95 -23.98 17.57 3.32
C LEU A 95 -25.11 17.64 2.32
N ILE A 96 -24.81 17.50 1.03
CA ILE A 96 -25.82 17.51 -0.04
C ILE A 96 -26.66 16.23 -0.01
N SER A 97 -26.01 15.06 0.14
CA SER A 97 -26.69 13.75 0.08
C SER A 97 -27.62 13.48 1.25
N PHE A 98 -27.43 14.18 2.36
CA PHE A 98 -28.27 14.07 3.57
C PHE A 98 -29.13 15.31 3.81
N ASP A 99 -29.30 16.17 2.79
CA ASP A 99 -30.11 17.39 2.84
C ASP A 99 -29.75 18.33 3.99
N LEU A 100 -28.50 18.27 4.49
CA LEU A 100 -28.02 19.14 5.55
C LEU A 100 -27.68 20.54 5.03
N HIS A 101 -27.50 20.66 3.72
CA HIS A 101 -27.25 21.95 3.04
C HIS A 101 -27.76 21.91 1.59
N THR A 102 -28.79 22.71 1.29
CA THR A 102 -29.45 22.72 -0.03
C THR A 102 -28.80 23.68 -1.04
N GLY A 103 -28.00 24.64 -0.59
CA GLY A 103 -27.37 25.66 -1.44
C GLY A 103 -26.05 25.23 -2.10
N LEU A 104 -25.47 24.07 -1.71
CA LEU A 104 -24.20 23.58 -2.23
C LEU A 104 -24.38 22.77 -3.52
N SER A 105 -23.33 22.77 -4.35
CA SER A 105 -23.27 21.95 -5.56
C SER A 105 -21.90 21.27 -5.70
N THR A 106 -21.93 19.93 -5.73
CA THR A 106 -20.70 19.14 -5.96
C THR A 106 -20.07 19.45 -7.32
N GLU A 107 -20.88 19.75 -8.33
CA GLU A 107 -20.40 20.10 -9.67
C GLU A 107 -19.72 21.48 -9.69
N LYS A 108 -20.34 22.50 -9.06
CA LYS A 108 -19.71 23.81 -8.90
C LYS A 108 -18.38 23.71 -8.15
N LEU A 109 -18.35 22.95 -7.06
CA LEU A 109 -17.13 22.72 -6.28
C LEU A 109 -16.06 22.03 -7.13
N ARG A 110 -16.43 21.02 -7.94
CA ARG A 110 -15.51 20.32 -8.85
C ARG A 110 -14.91 21.26 -9.90
N VAL A 111 -15.75 22.07 -10.56
CA VAL A 111 -15.31 23.01 -11.58
C VAL A 111 -14.38 24.06 -10.99
N ARG A 112 -14.79 24.69 -9.88
CA ARG A 112 -13.96 25.71 -9.19
C ARG A 112 -12.64 25.11 -8.69
N ALA A 113 -12.64 23.91 -8.12
CA ALA A 113 -11.41 23.26 -7.70
C ALA A 113 -10.45 22.97 -8.87
N ALA A 114 -10.99 22.66 -10.05
CA ALA A 114 -10.18 22.44 -11.25
C ALA A 114 -9.47 23.72 -11.76
N THR A 115 -9.96 24.90 -11.41
CA THR A 115 -9.27 26.16 -11.74
C THR A 115 -8.12 26.49 -10.79
N VAL A 116 -8.13 25.92 -9.58
CA VAL A 116 -7.09 26.13 -8.56
C VAL A 116 -6.03 25.03 -8.62
N LEU A 117 -6.47 23.79 -8.86
CA LEU A 117 -5.54 22.65 -8.94
C LEU A 117 -4.78 22.69 -10.27
N PRO A 118 -3.45 22.82 -10.24
CA PRO A 118 -2.66 22.71 -11.46
C PRO A 118 -2.79 21.29 -12.05
N ARG A 119 -2.69 21.19 -13.38
CA ARG A 119 -2.56 19.90 -14.07
C ARG A 119 -1.21 19.30 -13.71
N PHE A 120 -1.20 18.50 -12.67
CA PHE A 120 0.01 17.88 -12.15
C PHE A 120 -0.11 16.37 -12.26
N THR A 121 0.77 15.78 -13.07
CA THR A 121 1.00 14.33 -13.07
C THR A 121 2.29 14.08 -12.29
N PRO A 122 2.21 13.40 -11.13
CA PRO A 122 3.44 13.09 -10.38
C PRO A 122 4.40 12.31 -11.27
N PRO A 123 5.70 12.65 -11.25
CA PRO A 123 6.69 11.83 -11.94
C PRO A 123 6.62 10.40 -11.38
N PRO A 124 6.89 9.38 -12.22
CA PRO A 124 7.00 8.01 -11.75
C PRO A 124 8.06 7.93 -10.63
N PRO A 125 7.94 6.98 -9.69
CA PRO A 125 8.97 6.77 -8.68
C PRO A 125 10.31 6.49 -9.33
N ASP A 126 11.36 7.15 -8.86
CA ASP A 126 12.72 7.07 -9.45
C ASP A 126 13.48 5.79 -9.05
N VAL A 127 12.76 4.77 -8.61
CA VAL A 127 13.34 3.48 -8.19
C VAL A 127 13.51 2.59 -9.40
N ARG A 128 14.76 2.31 -9.74
CA ARG A 128 15.13 1.38 -10.82
C ARG A 128 15.03 -0.07 -10.33
N THR A 129 14.71 -0.99 -11.23
CA THR A 129 14.70 -2.43 -10.91
C THR A 129 16.07 -2.90 -10.40
N SER A 130 17.16 -2.36 -10.93
CA SER A 130 18.53 -2.62 -10.48
C SER A 130 18.80 -2.26 -9.02
N ASP A 131 18.15 -1.23 -8.49
CA ASP A 131 18.28 -0.86 -7.07
C ASP A 131 17.63 -1.90 -6.17
N LEU A 132 16.49 -2.44 -6.59
CA LEU A 132 15.82 -3.54 -5.88
C LEU A 132 16.63 -4.84 -5.95
N GLU A 133 17.26 -5.13 -7.09
CA GLU A 133 18.17 -6.27 -7.26
C GLU A 133 19.39 -6.15 -6.34
N ARG A 134 19.95 -4.95 -6.17
CA ARG A 134 21.07 -4.71 -5.22
C ARG A 134 20.66 -5.05 -3.79
N ILE A 135 19.46 -4.70 -3.36
CA ILE A 135 18.94 -5.05 -2.03
C ILE A 135 18.76 -6.58 -1.92
N VAL A 136 18.21 -7.22 -2.96
CA VAL A 136 18.06 -8.68 -3.00
C VAL A 136 19.43 -9.36 -2.92
N ASP A 137 20.41 -8.90 -3.68
CA ASP A 137 21.76 -9.46 -3.67
C ASP A 137 22.48 -9.21 -2.34
N HIS A 138 22.21 -8.07 -1.69
CA HIS A 138 22.73 -7.82 -0.35
C HIS A 138 22.21 -8.88 0.64
N VAL A 139 20.92 -9.13 0.71
CA VAL A 139 20.36 -10.13 1.65
C VAL A 139 20.74 -11.57 1.30
N ARG A 140 21.04 -11.87 0.03
CA ARG A 140 21.60 -13.17 -0.39
C ARG A 140 23.00 -13.40 0.14
N ARG A 141 23.83 -12.34 0.19
CA ARG A 141 25.24 -12.40 0.61
C ARG A 141 25.44 -12.30 2.11
N LEU A 142 24.40 -12.03 2.90
CA LEU A 142 24.51 -12.02 4.35
C LEU A 142 25.04 -13.36 4.87
N ALA A 143 26.19 -13.34 5.53
CA ALA A 143 26.82 -14.53 6.09
C ALA A 143 25.93 -15.17 7.18
N PRO A 144 25.96 -16.51 7.33
CA PRO A 144 25.32 -17.19 8.45
C PRO A 144 25.88 -16.67 9.78
N GLU A 145 25.01 -16.62 10.78
CA GLU A 145 25.31 -16.13 12.12
C GLU A 145 25.43 -17.30 13.10
N SER A 146 26.41 -17.26 13.97
CA SER A 146 26.61 -18.28 15.03
C SER A 146 25.57 -18.14 16.16
N ASP A 147 25.11 -16.91 16.41
CA ASP A 147 24.02 -16.65 17.38
C ASP A 147 22.66 -17.05 16.78
N PRO A 148 21.90 -17.97 17.43
CA PRO A 148 20.64 -18.44 16.90
C PRO A 148 19.59 -17.34 16.67
N ILE A 149 19.61 -16.27 17.49
CA ILE A 149 18.65 -15.16 17.36
C ILE A 149 19.03 -14.28 16.17
N LYS A 150 20.33 -14.02 15.99
CA LYS A 150 20.83 -13.26 14.83
C LYS A 150 20.58 -14.04 13.55
N GLU A 151 20.84 -15.35 13.55
CA GLU A 151 20.57 -16.22 12.41
C GLU A 151 19.09 -16.25 12.05
N LEU A 152 18.21 -16.36 13.03
CA LEU A 152 16.77 -16.30 12.81
C LEU A 152 16.35 -14.95 12.16
N ARG A 153 16.97 -13.84 12.60
CA ARG A 153 16.74 -12.51 12.01
C ARG A 153 17.23 -12.43 10.57
N ARG A 154 18.41 -12.96 10.29
CA ARG A 154 18.99 -13.04 8.95
C ARG A 154 18.08 -13.83 8.00
N LEU A 155 17.67 -15.03 8.39
CA LEU A 155 16.77 -15.86 7.61
C LEU A 155 15.43 -15.19 7.34
N LYS A 156 14.87 -14.50 8.35
CA LYS A 156 13.64 -13.73 8.19
C LYS A 156 13.79 -12.58 7.22
N LEU A 157 14.90 -11.81 7.30
CA LEU A 157 15.19 -10.72 6.38
C LEU A 157 15.24 -11.21 4.94
N ARG A 158 15.99 -12.28 4.70
CA ARG A 158 16.10 -12.90 3.37
C ARG A 158 14.74 -13.34 2.85
N ALA A 159 13.96 -14.09 3.62
CA ALA A 159 12.64 -14.55 3.23
C ALA A 159 11.67 -13.39 2.94
N LEU A 160 11.67 -12.34 3.79
CA LEU A 160 10.79 -11.18 3.65
C LEU A 160 11.10 -10.37 2.38
N ILE A 161 12.37 -10.09 2.12
CA ILE A 161 12.79 -9.30 0.96
C ILE A 161 12.55 -10.06 -0.34
N LEU A 162 12.91 -11.34 -0.42
CA LEU A 162 12.61 -12.18 -1.59
C LEU A 162 11.10 -12.26 -1.85
N PHE A 163 10.31 -12.44 -0.81
CA PHE A 163 8.86 -12.49 -0.95
C PHE A 163 8.27 -11.15 -1.45
N LEU A 164 8.72 -10.01 -0.91
CA LEU A 164 8.31 -8.68 -1.42
C LEU A 164 8.70 -8.49 -2.89
N PHE A 165 9.92 -8.87 -3.24
CA PHE A 165 10.47 -8.70 -4.58
C PHE A 165 9.71 -9.52 -5.63
N ARG A 166 9.37 -10.78 -5.32
CA ARG A 166 8.69 -11.68 -6.25
C ARG A 166 7.19 -11.49 -6.32
N THR A 167 6.54 -11.07 -5.23
CA THR A 167 5.08 -11.00 -5.17
C THR A 167 4.50 -9.60 -5.30
N GLY A 168 5.27 -8.57 -5.00
CA GLY A 168 4.80 -7.18 -5.02
C GLY A 168 3.60 -6.92 -4.10
N VAL A 169 3.41 -7.71 -3.04
CA VAL A 169 2.30 -7.52 -2.10
C VAL A 169 2.40 -6.19 -1.38
N ARG A 170 1.26 -5.62 -0.99
CA ARG A 170 1.27 -4.41 -0.15
C ARG A 170 1.82 -4.72 1.23
N VAL A 171 2.49 -3.75 1.86
CA VAL A 171 3.05 -3.94 3.21
C VAL A 171 2.00 -4.39 4.22
N SER A 172 0.78 -3.88 4.14
CA SER A 172 -0.33 -4.31 5.01
C SER A 172 -0.79 -5.75 4.74
N GLU A 173 -0.73 -6.20 3.50
CA GLU A 173 -1.03 -7.59 3.11
C GLU A 173 0.05 -8.52 3.63
N LEU A 174 1.33 -8.16 3.47
CA LEU A 174 2.46 -8.91 4.04
C LEU A 174 2.34 -9.08 5.56
N CYS A 175 2.03 -7.99 6.27
CA CYS A 175 1.89 -8.02 7.72
C CYS A 175 0.73 -8.91 8.21
N ALA A 176 -0.35 -8.99 7.43
CA ALA A 176 -1.52 -9.81 7.76
C ALA A 176 -1.38 -11.28 7.36
N LEU A 177 -0.40 -11.61 6.51
CA LEU A 177 -0.24 -12.93 5.90
C LEU A 177 0.02 -14.00 6.96
N ARG A 178 -0.68 -15.13 6.84
CA ARG A 178 -0.51 -16.32 7.69
C ARG A 178 0.27 -17.40 6.93
N ARG A 179 0.89 -18.34 7.66
CA ARG A 179 1.61 -19.45 7.01
C ARG A 179 0.69 -20.32 6.16
N HIS A 180 -0.52 -20.58 6.61
CA HIS A 180 -1.48 -21.40 5.86
C HIS A 180 -1.98 -20.73 4.58
N ASP A 181 -1.75 -19.42 4.40
CA ASP A 181 -2.04 -18.72 3.16
C ASP A 181 -0.97 -18.96 2.08
N ILE A 182 0.17 -19.54 2.45
CA ILE A 182 1.33 -19.75 1.59
C ILE A 182 1.50 -21.24 1.33
N ASP A 183 1.52 -21.59 0.06
CA ASP A 183 1.81 -22.94 -0.40
C ASP A 183 3.23 -22.98 -0.99
N LEU A 184 4.14 -23.63 -0.28
CA LEU A 184 5.53 -23.80 -0.69
C LEU A 184 5.70 -24.86 -1.78
N GLU A 185 4.69 -25.71 -2.01
CA GLU A 185 4.76 -26.75 -3.05
C GLU A 185 4.46 -26.16 -4.43
N THR A 186 3.49 -25.26 -4.47
CA THR A 186 3.06 -24.61 -5.71
C THR A 186 3.69 -23.23 -5.95
N GLY A 187 4.43 -22.68 -4.97
CA GLY A 187 5.01 -21.34 -5.05
C GLY A 187 3.96 -20.24 -5.08
N THR A 188 2.86 -20.42 -4.34
CA THR A 188 1.74 -19.48 -4.34
C THR A 188 1.38 -18.97 -2.95
N ALA A 189 0.76 -17.78 -2.90
CA ALA A 189 0.18 -17.28 -1.67
C ALA A 189 -1.17 -16.61 -1.95
N ARG A 190 -2.16 -16.88 -1.09
CA ARG A 190 -3.48 -16.27 -1.14
C ARG A 190 -3.49 -14.99 -0.34
N ILE A 191 -3.76 -13.88 -1.00
CA ILE A 191 -3.81 -12.56 -0.40
C ILE A 191 -5.27 -12.13 -0.23
N TYR A 192 -5.69 -11.94 1.02
CA TYR A 192 -7.04 -11.47 1.33
C TYR A 192 -7.07 -9.95 1.36
N ARG A 193 -8.08 -9.35 0.72
CA ARG A 193 -8.29 -7.90 0.77
C ARG A 193 -9.22 -7.54 1.92
N ALA A 194 -8.81 -6.61 2.76
CA ALA A 194 -9.64 -6.07 3.83
C ALA A 194 -10.89 -5.33 3.32
N LYS A 195 -10.90 -4.84 2.05
CA LYS A 195 -12.00 -4.07 1.47
C LYS A 195 -12.56 -4.79 0.25
N GLY A 196 -13.83 -5.24 0.34
CA GLY A 196 -14.57 -5.83 -0.78
C GLY A 196 -14.43 -7.34 -0.98
N GLY A 197 -13.86 -8.10 -0.03
CA GLY A 197 -13.94 -9.57 0.00
C GLY A 197 -13.21 -10.34 -1.11
N LYS A 198 -12.62 -9.66 -2.11
CA LYS A 198 -11.92 -10.33 -3.21
C LYS A 198 -10.51 -10.71 -2.78
N SER A 199 -10.20 -12.00 -2.79
CA SER A 199 -8.84 -12.54 -2.65
C SER A 199 -8.15 -12.59 -4.03
N ARG A 200 -6.81 -12.59 -4.02
CA ARG A 200 -6.02 -12.93 -5.20
C ARG A 200 -4.89 -13.87 -4.82
N THR A 201 -4.43 -14.63 -5.79
CA THR A 201 -3.22 -15.45 -5.67
C THR A 201 -2.03 -14.65 -6.21
N VAL A 202 -0.92 -14.70 -5.51
CA VAL A 202 0.39 -14.21 -5.96
C VAL A 202 1.35 -15.39 -6.08
N HIS A 203 2.37 -15.25 -6.93
CA HIS A 203 3.31 -16.32 -7.24
C HIS A 203 4.73 -15.89 -6.82
N PHE A 204 5.53 -16.86 -6.43
CA PHE A 204 6.94 -16.67 -6.09
C PHE A 204 7.77 -17.87 -6.58
N ASP A 205 9.08 -17.70 -6.64
CA ASP A 205 10.01 -18.70 -7.14
C ASP A 205 10.49 -19.66 -6.05
N SER A 206 11.23 -20.70 -6.49
CA SER A 206 11.80 -21.72 -5.61
C SER A 206 12.78 -21.14 -4.59
N GLU A 207 13.58 -20.11 -4.96
CA GLU A 207 14.47 -19.44 -4.02
C GLU A 207 13.71 -18.80 -2.85
N THR A 208 12.59 -18.16 -3.16
CA THR A 208 11.72 -17.56 -2.14
C THR A 208 11.09 -18.63 -1.25
N ALA A 209 10.66 -19.75 -1.84
CA ALA A 209 10.13 -20.89 -1.08
C ALA A 209 11.17 -21.51 -0.14
N GLU A 210 12.40 -21.70 -0.61
CA GLU A 210 13.52 -22.20 0.21
C GLU A 210 13.83 -21.25 1.37
N ALA A 211 13.86 -19.94 1.11
CA ALA A 211 14.09 -18.94 2.15
C ALA A 211 12.99 -18.94 3.21
N LEU A 212 11.72 -19.06 2.80
CA LEU A 212 10.58 -19.19 3.71
C LEU A 212 10.67 -20.48 4.54
N ALA A 213 10.96 -21.60 3.89
CA ALA A 213 11.11 -22.90 4.55
C ALA A 213 12.25 -22.89 5.58
N ALA A 214 13.41 -22.34 5.22
CA ALA A 214 14.56 -22.21 6.11
C ALA A 214 14.23 -21.34 7.33
N TYR A 215 13.61 -20.18 7.09
CA TYR A 215 13.17 -19.29 8.16
C TYR A 215 12.17 -19.97 9.11
N TRP A 216 11.14 -20.62 8.57
CA TRP A 216 10.12 -21.25 9.40
C TRP A 216 10.64 -22.48 10.16
N ARG A 217 11.57 -23.23 9.56
CA ARG A 217 12.26 -24.36 10.24
C ARG A 217 13.09 -23.84 11.42
N ALA A 218 13.88 -22.81 11.22
CA ALA A 218 14.68 -22.20 12.28
C ALA A 218 13.81 -21.59 13.40
N ARG A 219 12.61 -21.11 13.05
CA ARG A 219 11.69 -20.56 14.03
C ARG A 219 11.02 -21.63 14.89
N GLY A 220 10.74 -22.82 14.36
CA GLY A 220 10.20 -23.96 15.11
C GLY A 220 8.74 -23.84 15.58
N ASP A 221 8.05 -22.70 15.30
CA ASP A 221 6.63 -22.56 15.62
C ASP A 221 5.74 -23.17 14.52
N SER A 222 4.59 -23.71 14.89
CA SER A 222 3.64 -24.34 13.98
C SER A 222 2.20 -23.98 14.36
N GLY A 223 1.28 -24.15 13.41
CA GLY A 223 -0.15 -23.96 13.64
C GLY A 223 -0.82 -22.99 12.66
N ARG A 224 -2.15 -23.14 12.50
CA ARG A 224 -2.95 -22.39 11.51
C ARG A 224 -3.00 -20.88 11.74
N GLY A 225 -2.82 -20.43 12.98
CA GLY A 225 -2.90 -19.00 13.31
C GLY A 225 -1.59 -18.22 13.18
N VAL A 226 -0.49 -18.89 12.84
CA VAL A 226 0.85 -18.29 12.87
C VAL A 226 1.05 -17.32 11.71
N HIS A 227 1.52 -16.11 12.01
CA HIS A 227 1.90 -15.15 10.98
C HIS A 227 3.08 -15.65 10.16
N ALA A 228 3.07 -15.41 8.86
CA ALA A 228 4.19 -15.74 7.98
C ALA A 228 5.46 -14.99 8.41
N PHE A 229 5.29 -13.73 8.81
CA PHE A 229 6.36 -12.85 9.30
C PHE A 229 5.94 -12.21 10.64
N PRO A 230 6.16 -12.87 11.79
CA PRO A 230 5.88 -12.26 13.09
C PRO A 230 6.80 -11.06 13.37
N ALA A 231 6.46 -10.26 14.37
CA ALA A 231 7.25 -9.09 14.77
C ALA A 231 8.68 -9.48 15.20
N PHE A 232 9.64 -8.59 15.00
CA PHE A 232 10.96 -8.68 15.63
C PHE A 232 10.84 -8.17 17.07
N SER A 233 10.58 -9.04 18.02
CA SER A 233 10.64 -8.68 19.44
C SER A 233 11.84 -9.33 20.10
N GLY A 234 12.40 -8.73 21.14
CA GLY A 234 13.42 -9.35 21.98
C GLY A 234 12.89 -10.60 22.70
N ARG A 235 11.58 -10.86 22.59
CA ARG A 235 10.86 -12.06 23.05
C ARG A 235 10.53 -13.04 21.92
N ASP A 236 11.06 -12.80 20.71
CA ASP A 236 10.92 -13.74 19.57
C ASP A 236 11.74 -15.01 19.87
N ARG A 237 11.19 -15.84 20.74
CA ARG A 237 11.76 -17.16 21.04
C ARG A 237 11.26 -18.15 20.00
N PRO A 238 12.13 -19.03 19.49
CA PRO A 238 11.71 -20.15 18.68
C PRO A 238 10.55 -20.91 19.36
N GLY A 239 9.58 -21.36 18.58
CA GLY A 239 8.44 -22.14 19.06
C GLY A 239 7.25 -21.35 19.60
N GLN A 240 7.34 -20.02 19.78
CA GLN A 240 6.20 -19.22 20.26
C GLN A 240 5.53 -18.42 19.13
N PRO A 241 4.17 -18.43 19.02
CA PRO A 241 3.48 -17.61 18.04
C PRO A 241 3.68 -16.12 18.34
N GLY A 242 4.28 -15.40 17.39
CA GLY A 242 4.52 -13.97 17.50
C GLY A 242 3.35 -13.15 16.94
N LYS A 243 3.24 -11.88 17.39
CA LYS A 243 2.32 -10.90 16.80
C LYS A 243 2.74 -10.58 15.36
N ALA A 244 1.82 -10.10 14.55
CA ALA A 244 2.11 -9.60 13.20
C ALA A 244 3.23 -8.54 13.23
N ILE A 245 4.13 -8.56 12.25
CA ILE A 245 5.08 -7.46 12.04
C ILE A 245 4.31 -6.17 11.69
N ALA A 246 4.73 -5.05 12.27
CA ALA A 246 4.10 -3.78 11.97
C ALA A 246 4.58 -3.22 10.61
N PRO A 247 3.71 -2.53 9.85
CA PRO A 247 4.12 -1.89 8.59
C PRO A 247 5.32 -0.95 8.73
N ARG A 248 5.39 -0.19 9.81
CA ARG A 248 6.54 0.70 10.09
C ARG A 248 7.84 -0.06 10.25
N THR A 249 7.80 -1.25 10.88
CA THR A 249 8.99 -2.10 11.03
C THR A 249 9.47 -2.60 9.68
N VAL A 250 8.56 -3.01 8.79
CA VAL A 250 8.94 -3.42 7.42
C VAL A 250 9.52 -2.24 6.64
N GLN A 251 8.94 -1.06 6.76
CA GLN A 251 9.47 0.16 6.13
C GLN A 251 10.89 0.47 6.61
N ALA A 252 11.10 0.49 7.93
CA ALA A 252 12.43 0.73 8.51
C ALA A 252 13.48 -0.32 8.10
N LEU A 253 13.06 -1.60 8.00
CA LEU A 253 13.92 -2.66 7.51
C LEU A 253 14.34 -2.45 6.05
N VAL A 254 13.39 -2.12 5.18
CA VAL A 254 13.68 -1.87 3.76
C VAL A 254 14.59 -0.65 3.61
N SER A 255 14.33 0.44 4.34
CA SER A 255 15.18 1.63 4.32
C SER A 255 16.62 1.31 4.72
N ARG A 256 16.81 0.62 5.86
CA ARG A 256 18.13 0.20 6.33
C ARG A 256 18.87 -0.69 5.33
N LEU A 257 18.18 -1.72 4.79
CA LEU A 257 18.80 -2.61 3.80
C LEU A 257 19.14 -1.90 2.49
N SER A 258 18.37 -0.87 2.12
CA SER A 258 18.67 0.00 0.99
C SER A 258 19.97 0.77 1.20
N GLU A 259 20.17 1.34 2.38
CA GLU A 259 21.40 2.04 2.77
C GLU A 259 22.60 1.07 2.80
N GLU A 260 22.45 -0.09 3.46
CA GLU A 260 23.49 -1.14 3.51
C GLU A 260 23.86 -1.69 2.12
N ALA A 261 22.90 -1.74 1.18
CA ALA A 261 23.13 -2.12 -0.20
C ALA A 261 23.71 -0.99 -1.08
N GLY A 262 23.93 0.19 -0.52
CA GLY A 262 24.46 1.35 -1.21
C GLY A 262 23.50 1.91 -2.27
N VAL A 263 22.19 1.83 -2.04
CA VAL A 263 21.19 2.42 -2.93
C VAL A 263 20.96 3.87 -2.52
N GLU A 264 21.14 4.79 -3.46
CA GLU A 264 21.08 6.24 -3.20
C GLU A 264 19.65 6.77 -2.99
N PHE A 265 18.65 6.07 -3.54
CA PHE A 265 17.26 6.50 -3.49
C PHE A 265 16.49 5.84 -2.34
N ALA A 266 15.49 6.55 -1.82
CA ALA A 266 14.63 6.03 -0.78
C ALA A 266 13.74 4.88 -1.30
N VAL A 267 14.11 3.65 -0.99
CA VAL A 267 13.32 2.45 -1.30
C VAL A 267 12.32 2.18 -0.20
N THR A 268 11.11 1.87 -0.59
CA THR A 268 10.00 1.50 0.28
C THR A 268 9.45 0.12 -0.09
N PRO A 269 8.66 -0.56 0.76
CA PRO A 269 7.97 -1.78 0.34
C PRO A 269 7.09 -1.60 -0.90
N HIS A 270 6.62 -0.37 -1.17
CA HIS A 270 5.84 -0.09 -2.37
C HIS A 270 6.70 -0.05 -3.63
N SER A 271 7.99 0.28 -3.49
CA SER A 271 8.95 0.26 -4.58
C SER A 271 9.13 -1.15 -5.19
N PHE A 272 9.11 -2.20 -4.36
CA PHE A 272 9.14 -3.59 -4.84
C PHE A 272 7.95 -3.91 -5.74
N ARG A 273 6.77 -3.42 -5.38
CA ARG A 273 5.57 -3.60 -6.18
C ARG A 273 5.64 -2.85 -7.51
N HIS A 274 6.18 -1.63 -7.52
CA HIS A 274 6.43 -0.88 -8.75
C HIS A 274 7.48 -1.57 -9.62
N GLY A 275 8.57 -2.06 -9.03
CA GLY A 275 9.60 -2.79 -9.73
C GLY A 275 9.05 -4.05 -10.40
N LEU A 276 8.25 -4.85 -9.68
CA LEU A 276 7.58 -6.02 -10.26
C LEU A 276 6.66 -5.63 -11.42
N ALA A 277 5.84 -4.57 -11.25
CA ALA A 277 4.97 -4.08 -12.32
C ALA A 277 5.78 -3.70 -13.57
N THR A 278 6.85 -2.94 -13.39
CA THR A 278 7.76 -2.51 -14.48
C THR A 278 8.41 -3.70 -15.16
N GLU A 279 8.89 -4.69 -14.40
CA GLU A 279 9.52 -5.88 -14.92
C GLU A 279 8.55 -6.76 -15.73
N LEU A 280 7.32 -6.93 -15.24
CA LEU A 280 6.27 -7.65 -15.97
C LEU A 280 5.93 -6.96 -17.30
N VAL A 281 5.79 -5.63 -17.30
CA VAL A 281 5.56 -4.85 -18.53
C VAL A 281 6.76 -4.97 -19.49
N ARG A 282 7.98 -4.86 -18.97
CA ARG A 282 9.20 -5.03 -19.78
C ARG A 282 9.30 -6.41 -20.43
N ARG A 283 8.82 -7.44 -19.74
CA ARG A 283 8.69 -8.82 -20.26
C ARG A 283 7.46 -9.02 -21.12
N ARG A 284 6.76 -7.95 -21.50
CA ARG A 284 5.60 -7.95 -22.37
C ARG A 284 4.41 -8.78 -21.84
N VAL A 285 4.31 -8.92 -20.51
CA VAL A 285 3.12 -9.48 -19.88
C VAL A 285 1.95 -8.52 -20.10
N ARG A 286 0.80 -9.04 -20.49
CA ARG A 286 -0.40 -8.22 -20.77
C ARG A 286 -0.77 -7.36 -19.56
N GLU A 287 -1.18 -6.12 -19.78
CA GLU A 287 -1.55 -5.18 -18.72
C GLU A 287 -2.65 -5.74 -17.80
N SER A 288 -3.63 -6.45 -18.37
CA SER A 288 -4.70 -7.12 -17.61
C SER A 288 -4.15 -8.17 -16.62
N THR A 289 -3.14 -8.93 -17.03
CA THR A 289 -2.44 -9.91 -16.18
C THR A 289 -1.66 -9.21 -15.07
N VAL A 290 -0.91 -8.15 -15.40
CA VAL A 290 -0.20 -7.34 -14.40
C VAL A 290 -1.15 -6.79 -13.34
N GLN A 291 -2.32 -6.28 -13.77
CA GLN A 291 -3.34 -5.78 -12.85
C GLN A 291 -3.94 -6.88 -11.98
N THR A 292 -4.14 -8.08 -12.53
CA THR A 292 -4.64 -9.25 -11.79
C THR A 292 -3.63 -9.69 -10.72
N ILE A 293 -2.36 -9.88 -11.10
CA ILE A 293 -1.27 -10.27 -10.19
C ILE A 293 -1.12 -9.25 -9.06
N LEU A 294 -1.06 -7.98 -9.41
CA LEU A 294 -0.89 -6.91 -8.43
C LEU A 294 -2.19 -6.57 -7.69
N GLY A 295 -3.34 -6.89 -8.25
CA GLY A 295 -4.64 -6.58 -7.67
C GLY A 295 -4.90 -5.07 -7.59
N HIS A 296 -4.77 -4.35 -8.69
CA HIS A 296 -5.14 -2.95 -8.80
C HIS A 296 -6.67 -2.80 -8.79
N ALA A 297 -7.19 -2.02 -7.86
CA ALA A 297 -8.62 -1.75 -7.74
C ALA A 297 -8.95 -0.32 -8.23
N SER A 298 -8.39 0.12 -9.36
CA SER A 298 -8.81 1.39 -9.96
C SER A 298 -9.78 1.13 -11.11
N PRO A 299 -11.01 1.69 -11.06
CA PRO A 299 -12.02 1.47 -12.10
C PRO A 299 -11.92 2.40 -13.31
N VAL A 300 -10.87 3.21 -13.44
CA VAL A 300 -10.85 4.31 -14.42
C VAL A 300 -10.47 3.88 -15.85
N THR A 301 -10.01 2.65 -16.08
CA THR A 301 -9.64 2.15 -17.40
C THR A 301 -10.39 0.89 -17.82
N THR A 302 -11.55 0.62 -17.27
CA THR A 302 -12.25 -0.64 -17.44
C THR A 302 -13.37 -0.55 -18.47
N ARG A 303 -13.03 -0.53 -19.73
CA ARG A 303 -14.05 -0.85 -20.76
C ARG A 303 -13.75 -2.08 -21.61
N ILE A 304 -12.62 -2.74 -21.44
CA ILE A 304 -12.30 -4.01 -22.12
C ILE A 304 -11.53 -4.90 -21.13
N TYR A 305 -12.22 -5.48 -20.16
CA TYR A 305 -11.61 -6.56 -19.36
C TYR A 305 -12.13 -7.89 -19.84
N VAL A 306 -11.29 -8.60 -20.57
CA VAL A 306 -11.32 -10.06 -20.56
C VAL A 306 -11.07 -10.48 -19.11
N HIS A 307 -12.00 -11.23 -18.53
CA HIS A 307 -11.83 -11.85 -17.22
C HIS A 307 -10.68 -12.86 -17.31
N LEU A 308 -9.45 -12.43 -17.02
CA LEU A 308 -8.34 -13.37 -16.84
C LEU A 308 -8.64 -14.25 -15.65
N THR A 309 -8.64 -15.54 -15.87
CA THR A 309 -8.72 -16.53 -14.79
C THR A 309 -7.43 -16.49 -13.97
N ALA A 310 -7.49 -16.96 -12.72
CA ALA A 310 -6.30 -17.11 -11.89
C ALA A 310 -5.24 -18.03 -12.56
N GLN A 311 -5.71 -18.99 -13.37
CA GLN A 311 -4.84 -19.91 -14.11
C GLN A 311 -4.06 -19.20 -15.21
N GLU A 312 -4.72 -18.38 -16.05
CA GLU A 312 -4.04 -17.59 -17.10
C GLU A 312 -3.01 -16.62 -16.53
N ALA A 313 -3.34 -15.98 -15.38
CA ALA A 313 -2.38 -15.13 -14.68
C ALA A 313 -1.16 -15.91 -14.18
N ALA A 314 -1.36 -17.15 -13.69
CA ALA A 314 -0.28 -18.03 -13.24
C ALA A 314 0.61 -18.46 -14.43
N GLU A 315 0.01 -18.84 -15.53
CA GLU A 315 0.74 -19.26 -16.74
C GLU A 315 1.61 -18.13 -17.32
N GLU A 316 1.06 -16.91 -17.42
CA GLU A 316 1.84 -15.75 -17.87
C GLU A 316 2.96 -15.38 -16.88
N TYR A 317 2.73 -15.50 -15.57
CA TYR A 317 3.78 -15.29 -14.57
C TYR A 317 4.91 -16.31 -14.75
N GLN A 318 4.57 -17.59 -14.91
CA GLN A 318 5.55 -18.65 -15.10
C GLN A 318 6.33 -18.49 -16.42
N ALA A 319 5.68 -18.04 -17.48
CA ALA A 319 6.34 -17.74 -18.75
C ALA A 319 7.36 -16.58 -18.60
N ALA A 320 7.06 -15.60 -17.77
CA ALA A 320 7.93 -14.43 -17.55
C ALA A 320 9.15 -14.72 -16.65
N PHE A 321 8.97 -15.56 -15.62
CA PHE A 321 9.98 -15.78 -14.56
C PHE A 321 10.48 -17.23 -14.49
N GLY A 322 9.96 -18.13 -15.33
CA GLY A 322 10.24 -19.57 -15.32
C GLY A 322 9.25 -20.35 -14.45
N ARG A 323 9.13 -21.65 -14.74
CA ARG A 323 8.27 -22.52 -13.97
C ARG A 323 8.78 -22.68 -12.54
N TYR A 324 7.88 -22.69 -11.57
CA TYR A 324 8.22 -23.00 -10.20
C TYR A 324 8.78 -24.41 -10.07
N ARG A 325 9.95 -24.57 -9.44
CA ARG A 325 10.51 -25.87 -9.07
C ARG A 325 10.44 -26.03 -7.55
N ARG A 326 9.87 -27.12 -7.10
CA ARG A 326 9.77 -27.42 -5.67
C ARG A 326 11.17 -27.53 -5.06
N PRO A 327 11.47 -26.87 -3.92
CA PRO A 327 12.71 -27.02 -3.21
C PRO A 327 12.93 -28.49 -2.81
N GLY A 328 14.09 -29.08 -3.15
CA GLY A 328 14.44 -30.46 -2.82
C GLY A 328 13.83 -31.56 -3.68
N GLY A 329 13.05 -31.22 -4.71
CA GLY A 329 12.60 -32.17 -5.72
C GLY A 329 13.75 -32.55 -6.66
N ARG A 330 14.24 -33.80 -6.61
CA ARG A 330 15.13 -34.35 -7.65
C ARG A 330 14.36 -34.31 -8.96
N GLY A 331 14.98 -33.71 -9.99
CA GLY A 331 14.42 -33.66 -11.33
C GLY A 331 14.11 -35.06 -11.84
N ALA A 332 12.84 -35.29 -12.13
CA ALA A 332 12.36 -36.48 -12.83
C ALA A 332 12.39 -36.25 -14.35
N ASP A 333 13.49 -35.71 -14.86
CA ASP A 333 13.70 -35.58 -16.32
C ASP A 333 15.19 -35.76 -16.65
N ASP A 334 15.67 -36.98 -16.40
CA ASP A 334 16.84 -37.54 -17.08
C ASP A 334 16.48 -38.98 -17.43
N ARG A 335 15.66 -39.14 -18.48
CA ARG A 335 15.65 -40.34 -19.31
C ARG A 335 15.20 -39.94 -20.74
#